data_282e3f3783a353eee5563b1f3b77401a
#
_entry.id   282e3f3783a353eee5563b1f3b77401a
#
_cell.length_a   1.000
_cell.length_b   1.000
_cell.length_c   1.000
_cell.angle_alpha   90.00
_cell.angle_beta   90.00
_cell.angle_gamma   90.00
#
_symmetry.space_group_name_H-M   'P 1'
#
loop_
_entity.id
_entity.type
_entity.pdbx_description
1 polymer ?
#
loop_
_entity_poly.entity_id
_entity_poly.type
_entity_poly.pdbx_seq_one_letter_code
_entity_poly.pdbx_strand_id
1 'polypeptide(L)'
;LGIQEWTVESGKRPSLNQNATEIQFLNTSTWVLGRYTWQEMQLTFRDPIGPSTSQALMEWVRLGSETVTGRQGYAAGYKRDVELEMLDPTGAVVQKWILKGCFLTNVDFGDLSYGQDELSTISATLRPDYCILCY
;
A
#
# COMPACT_ATOMS: atom_id res chain seq x y z
N LEU A 1 8.12 9.21 4.46
CA LEU A 1 8.52 8.91 3.08
C LEU A 1 8.88 10.14 2.24
N GLY A 2 8.54 11.34 2.69
CA GLY A 2 8.76 12.55 1.90
C GLY A 2 7.78 12.76 0.76
N ILE A 3 6.71 11.99 0.70
CA ILE A 3 5.65 12.15 -0.29
C ILE A 3 4.65 13.17 0.22
N GLN A 4 4.34 14.15 -0.61
CA GLN A 4 3.36 15.19 -0.26
C GLN A 4 1.94 14.61 -0.33
N GLU A 5 1.09 15.01 0.61
CA GLU A 5 -0.28 14.49 0.70
C GLU A 5 -1.10 14.79 -0.56
N TRP A 6 -0.91 15.95 -1.15
CA TRP A 6 -1.66 16.34 -2.34
C TRP A 6 -1.30 15.54 -3.59
N THR A 7 -0.17 14.81 -3.57
CA THR A 7 0.22 13.96 -4.70
C THR A 7 -0.54 12.63 -4.74
N VAL A 8 -1.20 12.25 -3.66
CA VAL A 8 -2.01 11.03 -3.64
C VAL A 8 -3.32 11.29 -4.37
N GLU A 9 -3.56 10.58 -5.48
CA GLU A 9 -4.76 10.73 -6.27
C GLU A 9 -5.88 9.84 -5.79
N SER A 10 -5.59 8.57 -5.57
CA SER A 10 -6.57 7.59 -5.12
C SER A 10 -5.88 6.46 -4.37
N GLY A 11 -6.66 5.77 -3.56
CA GLY A 11 -6.18 4.63 -2.81
C GLY A 11 -7.33 3.74 -2.39
N LYS A 12 -7.02 2.50 -2.06
CA LYS A 12 -7.99 1.53 -1.57
C LYS A 12 -7.75 1.30 -0.09
N ARG A 13 -8.82 1.20 0.67
CA ARG A 13 -8.72 0.84 2.08
C ARG A 13 -8.24 -0.61 2.21
N PRO A 14 -7.57 -0.96 3.33
CA PRO A 14 -7.10 -2.32 3.54
C PRO A 14 -8.24 -3.34 3.48
N SER A 15 -7.96 -4.51 2.93
CA SER A 15 -8.91 -5.62 2.90
C SER A 15 -8.31 -6.83 3.59
N LEU A 16 -9.17 -7.58 4.26
CA LEU A 16 -8.79 -8.74 5.05
C LEU A 16 -9.48 -9.97 4.49
N ASN A 17 -8.74 -11.05 4.37
CA ASN A 17 -9.28 -12.34 4.01
C ASN A 17 -9.03 -13.34 5.14
N GLN A 18 -10.09 -13.99 5.57
CA GLN A 18 -10.02 -15.04 6.58
C GLN A 18 -10.48 -16.35 5.97
N ASN A 19 -9.70 -17.38 6.15
CA ASN A 19 -10.06 -18.70 5.67
C ASN A 19 -11.02 -19.36 6.65
N ALA A 20 -12.02 -20.05 6.10
CA ALA A 20 -12.95 -20.85 6.89
C ALA A 20 -12.60 -22.33 6.72
N THR A 21 -12.52 -23.05 7.81
CA THR A 21 -12.25 -24.48 7.81
C THR A 21 -13.50 -25.24 8.22
N GLU A 22 -13.91 -26.19 7.38
CA GLU A 22 -15.06 -27.02 7.66
C GLU A 22 -14.68 -28.20 8.54
N ILE A 23 -15.45 -28.40 9.61
CA ILE A 23 -15.37 -29.56 10.48
C ILE A 23 -16.65 -30.36 10.32
N GLN A 24 -16.53 -31.58 9.85
CA GLN A 24 -17.69 -32.45 9.64
C GLN A 24 -17.94 -33.33 10.84
N PHE A 25 -19.20 -33.38 11.26
CA PHE A 25 -19.69 -34.27 12.32
C PHE A 25 -20.86 -35.08 11.78
N LEU A 26 -20.73 -36.39 11.65
CA LEU A 26 -21.80 -37.28 11.18
C LEU A 26 -22.54 -36.66 9.99
N ASN A 27 -23.78 -36.17 10.22
CA ASN A 27 -24.60 -35.57 9.15
C ASN A 27 -24.62 -34.04 9.20
N THR A 28 -23.81 -33.43 10.06
CA THR A 28 -23.74 -31.98 10.18
C THR A 28 -22.31 -31.49 10.00
N SER A 29 -22.17 -30.22 9.63
CA SER A 29 -20.88 -29.60 9.51
C SER A 29 -20.91 -28.23 10.21
N THR A 30 -19.76 -27.80 10.70
CA THR A 30 -19.55 -26.48 11.26
C THR A 30 -18.33 -25.85 10.66
N TRP A 31 -18.27 -24.52 10.66
CA TRP A 31 -17.16 -23.78 10.10
C TRP A 31 -16.44 -23.04 11.22
N VAL A 32 -15.12 -23.10 11.21
CA VAL A 32 -14.28 -22.35 12.16
C VAL A 32 -13.34 -21.46 11.39
N LEU A 33 -12.90 -20.37 12.03
CA LEU A 33 -11.95 -19.45 11.43
C LEU A 33 -10.57 -20.07 11.37
N GLY A 34 -9.95 -20.01 10.19
CA GLY A 34 -8.57 -20.36 9.99
C GLY A 34 -7.66 -19.15 10.06
N ARG A 35 -6.59 -19.19 9.29
CA ARG A 35 -5.65 -18.06 9.22
C ARG A 35 -6.26 -16.88 8.47
N TYR A 36 -5.89 -15.68 8.87
CA TYR A 36 -6.25 -14.46 8.15
C TYR A 36 -5.01 -13.89 7.46
N THR A 37 -5.24 -13.22 6.34
CA THR A 37 -4.19 -12.52 5.61
C THR A 37 -4.71 -11.15 5.18
N TRP A 38 -3.86 -10.14 5.31
CA TRP A 38 -4.15 -8.82 4.76
C TRP A 38 -3.72 -8.80 3.31
N GLN A 39 -4.58 -8.25 2.47
CA GLN A 39 -4.37 -8.22 1.03
C GLN A 39 -3.47 -7.05 0.64
N GLU A 40 -2.90 -7.14 -0.55
CA GLU A 40 -2.16 -6.05 -1.13
C GLU A 40 -3.07 -4.87 -1.42
N MET A 41 -2.52 -3.66 -1.30
CA MET A 41 -3.23 -2.42 -1.56
C MET A 41 -2.61 -1.70 -2.72
N GLN A 42 -3.44 -1.03 -3.51
CA GLN A 42 -2.97 -0.17 -4.59
C GLN A 42 -3.21 1.29 -4.23
N LEU A 43 -2.19 2.10 -4.46
CA LEU A 43 -2.25 3.54 -4.33
C LEU A 43 -1.81 4.17 -5.65
N THR A 44 -2.51 5.22 -6.05
CA THR A 44 -2.17 5.98 -7.25
C THR A 44 -1.69 7.36 -6.84
N PHE A 45 -0.53 7.75 -7.35
CA PHE A 45 0.09 9.03 -7.05
C PHE A 45 0.21 9.86 -8.31
N ARG A 46 0.22 11.18 -8.14
CA ARG A 46 0.61 12.12 -9.19
C ARG A 46 2.10 12.37 -9.08
N ASP A 47 2.76 12.55 -10.21
CA ASP A 47 4.21 12.78 -10.24
C ASP A 47 4.51 14.19 -10.75
N PRO A 48 4.51 15.21 -9.87
CA PRO A 48 4.88 16.55 -10.27
C PRO A 48 6.39 16.69 -10.50
N ILE A 49 6.79 17.74 -11.20
CA ILE A 49 8.20 18.00 -11.50
C ILE A 49 9.01 18.16 -10.20
N GLY A 50 8.45 18.80 -9.23
CA GLY A 50 9.07 18.93 -7.91
C GLY A 50 8.02 19.24 -6.84
N PRO A 51 8.01 18.51 -5.69
CA PRO A 51 8.86 17.38 -5.35
C PRO A 51 8.46 16.12 -6.13
N SER A 52 9.46 15.30 -6.50
CA SER A 52 9.22 14.12 -7.32
C SER A 52 8.76 12.93 -6.49
N THR A 53 7.54 12.46 -6.78
CA THR A 53 7.01 11.24 -6.16
C THR A 53 7.75 10.01 -6.66
N SER A 54 8.15 10.00 -7.94
CA SER A 54 8.95 8.92 -8.51
C SER A 54 10.24 8.70 -7.75
N GLN A 55 10.93 9.78 -7.42
CA GLN A 55 12.19 9.70 -6.67
C GLN A 55 11.97 9.11 -5.27
N ALA A 56 10.95 9.57 -4.57
CA ALA A 56 10.66 9.08 -3.22
C ALA A 56 10.31 7.58 -3.22
N LEU A 57 9.51 7.14 -4.18
CA LEU A 57 9.15 5.73 -4.31
C LEU A 57 10.35 4.87 -4.71
N MET A 58 11.19 5.36 -5.62
CA MET A 58 12.37 4.63 -6.03
C MET A 58 13.39 4.50 -4.89
N GLU A 59 13.53 5.51 -4.06
CA GLU A 59 14.37 5.43 -2.87
C GLU A 59 13.88 4.35 -1.90
N TRP A 60 12.56 4.24 -1.74
CA TRP A 60 11.99 3.17 -0.92
C TRP A 60 12.26 1.79 -1.52
N VAL A 61 12.10 1.64 -2.84
CA VAL A 61 12.42 0.39 -3.54
C VAL A 61 13.89 0.03 -3.36
N ARG A 62 14.78 1.00 -3.45
CA ARG A 62 16.23 0.77 -3.31
C ARG A 62 16.63 0.30 -1.92
N LEU A 63 15.88 0.64 -0.89
CA LEU A 63 16.13 0.11 0.45
C LEU A 63 15.93 -1.40 0.51
N GLY A 64 15.00 -1.92 -0.28
CA GLY A 64 14.74 -3.35 -0.36
C GLY A 64 15.59 -4.06 -1.41
N SER A 65 15.67 -3.47 -2.60
CA SER A 65 16.37 -4.06 -3.76
C SER A 65 17.08 -2.99 -4.56
N GLU A 66 18.39 -3.13 -4.70
CA GLU A 66 19.17 -2.22 -5.53
C GLU A 66 19.18 -2.74 -6.98
N THR A 67 18.72 -1.91 -7.92
CA THR A 67 18.54 -2.33 -9.31
C THR A 67 19.85 -2.53 -10.06
N VAL A 68 20.88 -1.76 -9.71
CA VAL A 68 22.17 -1.83 -10.40
C VAL A 68 22.97 -3.04 -9.96
N THR A 69 23.05 -3.30 -8.66
CA THR A 69 23.89 -4.38 -8.11
C THR A 69 23.11 -5.65 -7.80
N GLY A 70 21.77 -5.57 -7.76
CA GLY A 70 20.91 -6.69 -7.41
C GLY A 70 20.93 -7.08 -5.93
N ARG A 71 21.48 -6.24 -5.07
CA ARG A 71 21.49 -6.48 -3.63
C ARG A 71 20.12 -6.28 -3.04
N GLN A 72 19.81 -7.09 -2.04
CA GLN A 72 18.57 -6.94 -1.25
C GLN A 72 18.91 -6.56 0.18
N GLY A 73 18.11 -5.63 0.73
CA GLY A 73 18.29 -5.16 2.09
C GLY A 73 17.56 -6.03 3.11
N TYR A 74 17.82 -5.75 4.39
CA TYR A 74 17.11 -6.40 5.48
C TYR A 74 15.70 -5.81 5.64
N ALA A 75 14.77 -6.63 6.12
CA ALA A 75 13.37 -6.22 6.32
C ALA A 75 13.25 -4.99 7.23
N ALA A 76 14.07 -4.89 8.27
CA ALA A 76 14.07 -3.74 9.17
C ALA A 76 14.39 -2.43 8.45
N GLY A 77 15.11 -2.49 7.33
CA GLY A 77 15.48 -1.31 6.55
C GLY A 77 14.41 -0.85 5.57
N TYR A 78 13.67 -1.78 4.94
CA TYR A 78 12.72 -1.40 3.90
C TYR A 78 11.25 -1.42 4.34
N LYS A 79 10.92 -2.14 5.40
CA LYS A 79 9.54 -2.14 5.90
C LYS A 79 9.26 -0.85 6.66
N ARG A 80 8.14 -0.23 6.36
CA ARG A 80 7.74 1.05 6.95
C ARG A 80 6.28 1.01 7.36
N ASP A 81 5.94 1.85 8.33
CA ASP A 81 4.55 2.04 8.74
C ASP A 81 3.93 3.16 7.91
N VAL A 82 2.73 2.91 7.41
CA VAL A 82 1.98 3.87 6.60
C VAL A 82 0.65 4.14 7.27
N GLU A 83 0.23 5.40 7.25
CA GLU A 83 -1.05 5.82 7.79
C GLU A 83 -1.96 6.30 6.68
N LEU A 84 -3.20 5.79 6.67
CA LEU A 84 -4.26 6.26 5.78
C LEU A 84 -5.34 6.89 6.61
N GLU A 85 -5.69 8.12 6.29
CA GLU A 85 -6.72 8.88 6.99
C GLU A 85 -7.88 9.21 6.07
N MET A 86 -9.08 9.01 6.56
CA MET A 86 -10.29 9.46 5.88
C MET A 86 -10.75 10.75 6.54
N LEU A 87 -10.87 11.82 5.76
CA LEU A 87 -11.25 13.13 6.25
C LEU A 87 -12.73 13.40 5.93
N ASP A 88 -13.39 14.16 6.81
CA ASP A 88 -14.71 14.68 6.52
C ASP A 88 -14.60 15.97 5.69
N PRO A 89 -15.74 16.55 5.22
CA PRO A 89 -15.69 17.81 4.44
C PRO A 89 -15.07 18.98 5.20
N THR A 90 -15.01 18.94 6.53
CA THR A 90 -14.40 20.00 7.34
C THR A 90 -12.91 19.80 7.58
N GLY A 91 -12.35 18.67 7.13
CA GLY A 91 -10.95 18.34 7.28
C GLY A 91 -10.60 17.57 8.55
N ALA A 92 -11.59 17.21 9.38
CA ALA A 92 -11.34 16.40 10.57
C ALA A 92 -11.19 14.92 10.21
N VAL A 93 -10.31 14.22 10.92
CA VAL A 93 -10.08 12.80 10.70
C VAL A 93 -11.24 11.99 11.24
N VAL A 94 -11.94 11.28 10.36
CA VAL A 94 -13.07 10.41 10.72
C VAL A 94 -12.61 8.99 10.98
N GLN A 95 -11.67 8.51 10.17
CA GLN A 95 -11.18 7.14 10.25
C GLN A 95 -9.69 7.13 9.93
N LYS A 96 -8.94 6.34 10.68
CA LYS A 96 -7.50 6.23 10.49
C LYS A 96 -7.12 4.76 10.44
N TRP A 97 -6.39 4.39 9.41
CA TRP A 97 -5.80 3.06 9.26
C TRP A 97 -4.29 3.16 9.41
N ILE A 98 -3.73 2.32 10.25
CA ILE A 98 -2.28 2.20 10.39
C ILE A 98 -1.87 0.86 9.80
N LEU A 99 -1.03 0.92 8.76
CA LEU A 99 -0.50 -0.26 8.09
C LEU A 99 0.91 -0.51 8.60
N LYS A 100 1.09 -1.62 9.27
CA LYS A 100 2.37 -1.97 9.89
C LYS A 100 3.21 -2.86 8.98
N GLY A 101 4.49 -2.55 8.90
CA GLY A 101 5.45 -3.36 8.16
C GLY A 101 5.22 -3.39 6.65
N CYS A 102 4.81 -2.26 6.08
CA CYS A 102 4.55 -2.18 4.64
C CYS A 102 5.82 -2.12 3.81
N PHE A 103 5.77 -2.74 2.65
CA PHE A 103 6.79 -2.56 1.63
C PHE A 103 6.13 -2.57 0.25
N LEU A 104 6.86 -2.07 -0.74
CA LEU A 104 6.37 -2.01 -2.11
C LEU A 104 6.64 -3.35 -2.80
N THR A 105 5.59 -3.95 -3.34
CA THR A 105 5.71 -5.19 -4.13
C THR A 105 5.76 -4.90 -5.62
N ASN A 106 5.11 -3.82 -6.05
CA ASN A 106 5.08 -3.42 -7.45
C ASN A 106 4.95 -1.91 -7.55
N VAL A 107 5.71 -1.31 -8.43
CA VAL A 107 5.62 0.12 -8.74
C VAL A 107 5.63 0.28 -10.26
N ASP A 108 4.57 0.90 -10.78
CA ASP A 108 4.47 1.23 -12.19
C ASP A 108 4.52 2.75 -12.33
N PHE A 109 5.56 3.25 -13.00
CA PHE A 109 5.78 4.68 -13.16
C PHE A 109 4.96 5.29 -14.30
N GLY A 110 4.13 4.50 -14.94
CA GLY A 110 3.21 4.97 -15.97
C GLY A 110 3.85 5.12 -17.34
N ASP A 111 3.06 5.61 -18.28
CA ASP A 111 3.47 5.78 -19.67
C ASP A 111 3.79 7.23 -19.96
N LEU A 112 4.66 7.45 -20.96
CA LEU A 112 4.96 8.77 -21.49
C LEU A 112 4.19 8.94 -22.80
N SER A 113 3.48 10.07 -22.92
CA SER A 113 2.71 10.37 -24.11
C SER A 113 2.86 11.83 -24.50
N TYR A 114 3.04 12.08 -25.80
CA TYR A 114 3.02 13.44 -26.34
C TYR A 114 1.58 13.91 -26.48
N GLY A 115 1.34 15.15 -26.12
CA GLY A 115 0.03 15.79 -26.35
C GLY A 115 -1.00 15.61 -25.25
N GLN A 116 -0.64 14.99 -24.14
CA GLN A 116 -1.48 14.96 -22.96
C GLN A 116 -1.04 16.03 -21.96
N ASP A 117 -1.99 16.85 -21.54
CA ASP A 117 -1.74 17.89 -20.53
C ASP A 117 -1.92 17.40 -19.10
N GLU A 118 -2.11 16.08 -18.91
CA GLU A 118 -2.32 15.49 -17.60
C GLU A 118 -1.00 15.22 -16.90
N LEU A 119 -1.05 15.31 -15.58
CA LEU A 119 0.10 14.92 -14.74
C LEU A 119 0.34 13.42 -14.88
N SER A 120 1.61 13.04 -14.91
CA SER A 120 1.97 11.61 -14.89
C SER A 120 1.49 10.97 -13.60
N THR A 121 0.98 9.75 -13.70
CA THR A 121 0.52 8.99 -12.55
C THR A 121 1.40 7.79 -12.31
N ILE A 122 1.54 7.42 -11.04
CA ILE A 122 2.32 6.27 -10.60
C ILE A 122 1.40 5.37 -9.81
N SER A 123 1.38 4.08 -10.17
CA SER A 123 0.65 3.07 -9.42
C SER A 123 1.61 2.27 -8.57
N ALA A 124 1.35 2.19 -7.28
CA ALA A 124 2.17 1.43 -6.35
C ALA A 124 1.31 0.41 -5.62
N THR A 125 1.84 -0.79 -5.47
CA THR A 125 1.20 -1.85 -4.70
C THR A 125 1.96 -2.06 -3.41
N LEU A 126 1.26 -1.95 -2.29
CA LEU A 126 1.81 -2.11 -0.94
C LEU A 126 1.36 -3.43 -0.34
N ARG A 127 2.26 -4.11 0.32
CA ARG A 127 1.96 -5.31 1.09
C ARG A 127 2.19 -5.05 2.56
N PRO A 128 1.14 -4.93 3.39
CA PRO A 128 1.30 -4.77 4.83
C PRO A 128 1.44 -6.11 5.54
N ASP A 129 2.08 -6.11 6.70
CA ASP A 129 2.06 -7.27 7.58
C ASP A 129 0.71 -7.38 8.28
N TYR A 130 0.22 -6.28 8.83
CA TYR A 130 -1.11 -6.18 9.41
C TYR A 130 -1.56 -4.74 9.44
N CYS A 131 -2.86 -4.54 9.59
CA CYS A 131 -3.46 -3.21 9.62
C CYS A 131 -4.26 -3.01 10.90
N ILE A 132 -4.28 -1.79 11.41
CA ILE A 132 -5.02 -1.44 12.61
C ILE A 132 -5.98 -0.30 12.25
N LEU A 133 -7.25 -0.48 12.57
CA LEU A 133 -8.25 0.58 12.43
C LEU A 133 -8.35 1.37 13.72
N CYS A 134 -8.10 2.66 13.64
CA CYS A 134 -8.26 3.59 14.73
C CYS A 134 -9.46 4.51 14.47
N TYR A 135 -10.32 4.68 15.47
CA TYR A 135 -11.46 5.61 15.40
C TYR A 135 -11.72 6.28 16.72
#